data_499a542abe42869307f00313031e8b2b
#
_entry.id   499a542abe42869307f00313031e8b2b
#
_cell.length_a   1.000
_cell.length_b   1.000
_cell.length_c   1.000
_cell.angle_alpha   90.00
_cell.angle_beta   90.00
_cell.angle_gamma   90.00
#
_symmetry.space_group_name_H-M   'P 1'
#
loop_
_entity.id
_entity.type
_entity.pdbx_description
1 polymer ?
#
loop_
_entity_poly.entity_id
_entity_poly.type
_entity_poly.pdbx_seq_one_letter_code
_entity_poly.pdbx_strand_id
1 'polypeptide(L)'
;MAALLAVGTTTASSADFTISGESTSLFLVNTTAPLDPNAQAVIEIKSAAGQYYVIGALSATINPLLVLSSPGTFRVTRYAGASCGVDRV
;
A
#
# COMPACT_ATOMS: atom_id res chain seq x y z
N MET A 1 5.22 -12.35 -6.40
CA MET A 1 5.22 -10.89 -6.15
C MET A 1 4.25 -10.24 -7.12
N ALA A 2 3.37 -9.39 -6.63
CA ALA A 2 2.34 -8.79 -7.46
C ALA A 2 2.24 -7.30 -7.18
N ALA A 3 2.01 -6.51 -8.22
CA ALA A 3 1.78 -5.09 -8.09
C ALA A 3 0.34 -4.84 -7.62
N LEU A 4 0.18 -4.12 -6.52
CA LEU A 4 -1.12 -3.63 -6.07
C LEU A 4 -1.42 -2.27 -6.68
N LEU A 5 -0.43 -1.40 -6.72
CA LEU A 5 -0.56 -0.05 -7.22
C LEU A 5 0.66 0.26 -8.10
N ALA A 6 0.43 0.61 -9.35
CA ALA A 6 1.49 0.93 -10.28
C ALA A 6 2.25 2.20 -9.82
N VAL A 7 3.53 2.27 -10.17
CA VAL A 7 4.34 3.44 -9.87
C VAL A 7 3.76 4.68 -10.55
N GLY A 8 3.65 5.76 -9.81
CA GLY A 8 3.15 7.02 -10.32
C GLY A 8 3.26 8.14 -9.30
N THR A 9 2.85 9.33 -9.70
CA THR A 9 2.95 10.55 -8.88
C THR A 9 1.60 11.16 -8.53
N THR A 10 0.51 10.61 -9.05
CA THR A 10 -0.84 11.11 -8.81
C THR A 10 -1.52 10.34 -7.70
N THR A 11 -2.51 10.93 -7.07
CA THR A 11 -3.35 10.23 -6.09
C THR A 11 -4.07 9.07 -6.77
N ALA A 12 -3.93 7.88 -6.21
CA ALA A 12 -4.54 6.67 -6.75
C ALA A 12 -4.71 5.63 -5.65
N SER A 13 -5.74 4.80 -5.79
CA SER A 13 -6.00 3.68 -4.89
C SER A 13 -5.91 2.37 -5.67
N SER A 14 -5.42 1.32 -5.02
CA SER A 14 -5.43 -0.02 -5.59
C SER A 14 -6.86 -0.57 -5.64
N ALA A 15 -7.05 -1.65 -6.40
CA ALA A 15 -8.22 -2.49 -6.24
C ALA A 15 -8.20 -3.13 -4.85
N ASP A 16 -9.38 -3.52 -4.34
CA ASP A 16 -9.46 -4.24 -3.08
C ASP A 16 -8.75 -5.59 -3.18
N PHE A 17 -8.09 -5.98 -2.11
CA PHE A 17 -7.52 -7.30 -1.98
C PHE A 17 -7.88 -7.89 -0.62
N THR A 18 -7.96 -9.21 -0.55
CA THR A 18 -8.45 -9.93 0.63
C THR A 18 -7.34 -10.75 1.24
N ILE A 19 -7.29 -10.77 2.58
CA ILE A 19 -6.44 -11.67 3.36
C ILE A 19 -7.37 -12.54 4.17
N SER A 20 -7.20 -13.87 4.07
CA SER A 20 -8.14 -14.82 4.67
C SER A 20 -7.47 -15.88 5.54
N GLY A 21 -6.30 -15.61 6.07
CA GLY A 21 -5.60 -16.55 6.96
C GLY A 21 -4.11 -16.62 6.72
N GLU A 22 -3.64 -16.08 5.62
CA GLU A 22 -2.22 -15.92 5.32
C GLU A 22 -1.74 -14.54 5.75
N SER A 23 -0.44 -14.34 5.77
CA SER A 23 0.14 -13.01 5.89
C SER A 23 0.64 -12.55 4.52
N THR A 24 0.67 -11.24 4.32
CA THR A 24 1.23 -10.64 3.11
C THR A 24 2.11 -9.45 3.49
N SER A 25 3.19 -9.28 2.78
CA SER A 25 4.06 -8.12 2.96
C SER A 25 3.76 -7.10 1.86
N LEU A 26 3.55 -5.86 2.28
CA LEU A 26 3.33 -4.72 1.38
C LEU A 26 4.57 -3.84 1.43
N PHE A 27 5.06 -3.39 0.29
CA PHE A 27 6.24 -2.55 0.27
C PHE A 27 6.21 -1.55 -0.87
N LEU A 28 6.85 -0.42 -0.64
CA LEU A 28 6.98 0.64 -1.64
C LEU A 28 7.98 0.24 -2.71
N VAL A 29 7.65 0.57 -3.95
CA VAL A 29 8.53 0.34 -5.11
C VAL A 29 8.62 1.60 -5.95
N ASN A 30 9.66 1.68 -6.78
CA ASN A 30 9.83 2.71 -7.77
C ASN A 30 10.37 2.09 -9.05
N THR A 31 10.23 2.77 -10.16
CA THR A 31 10.80 2.30 -11.44
C THR A 31 12.32 2.38 -11.42
N THR A 32 12.87 3.31 -10.65
CA THR A 32 14.32 3.42 -10.45
C THR A 32 14.59 3.44 -8.94
N ALA A 33 15.48 2.57 -8.49
CA ALA A 33 15.97 2.61 -7.13
C ALA A 33 17.00 3.72 -6.98
N PRO A 34 17.10 4.37 -5.80
CA PRO A 34 16.31 4.15 -4.59
C PRO A 34 14.96 4.86 -4.62
N LEU A 35 14.14 4.57 -3.58
CA LEU A 35 12.89 5.29 -3.37
C LEU A 35 13.15 6.76 -3.07
N ASP A 36 12.23 7.62 -3.52
CA ASP A 36 12.21 9.01 -3.10
C ASP A 36 11.95 9.05 -1.59
N PRO A 37 12.72 9.83 -0.80
CA PRO A 37 12.50 9.91 0.65
C PRO A 37 11.11 10.39 1.05
N ASN A 38 10.39 11.06 0.17
CA ASN A 38 9.03 11.54 0.44
C ASN A 38 7.95 10.56 -0.04
N ALA A 39 8.33 9.41 -0.58
CA ALA A 39 7.37 8.41 -1.04
C ALA A 39 6.58 7.86 0.14
N GLN A 40 5.25 7.80 0.00
CA GLN A 40 4.38 7.28 1.04
C GLN A 40 3.05 6.82 0.47
N ALA A 41 2.44 5.86 1.14
CA ALA A 41 1.12 5.36 0.84
C ALA A 41 0.45 4.92 2.15
N VAL A 42 -0.87 4.94 2.19
CA VAL A 42 -1.62 4.47 3.36
C VAL A 42 -2.27 3.14 3.05
N ILE A 43 -2.47 2.35 4.10
CA ILE A 43 -3.19 1.08 4.03
C ILE A 43 -4.53 1.26 4.69
N GLU A 44 -5.59 0.87 4.01
CA GLU A 44 -6.95 1.05 4.48
C GLU A 44 -7.64 -0.29 4.58
N ILE A 45 -8.45 -0.47 5.63
CA ILE A 45 -9.31 -1.64 5.77
C ILE A 45 -10.75 -1.25 5.41
N LYS A 46 -11.45 -2.15 4.71
CA LYS A 46 -12.84 -1.94 4.34
C LYS A 46 -13.74 -2.49 5.43
N SER A 47 -14.68 -1.66 5.91
CA SER A 47 -15.65 -2.07 6.92
C SER A 47 -16.81 -2.85 6.28
N ALA A 48 -17.63 -3.47 7.14
CA ALA A 48 -18.83 -4.17 6.69
C ALA A 48 -19.80 -3.24 5.95
N ALA A 49 -19.81 -1.96 6.28
CA ALA A 49 -20.64 -0.96 5.61
C ALA A 49 -20.04 -0.45 4.29
N GLY A 50 -18.86 -0.92 3.91
CA GLY A 50 -18.21 -0.54 2.67
C GLY A 50 -17.35 0.71 2.78
N GLN A 51 -17.09 1.22 3.97
CA GLN A 51 -16.23 2.38 4.19
C GLN A 51 -14.80 1.95 4.45
N TYR A 52 -13.85 2.81 4.11
CA TYR A 52 -12.42 2.55 4.28
C TYR A 52 -11.85 3.36 5.42
N TYR A 53 -11.02 2.71 6.26
CA TYR A 53 -10.36 3.35 7.38
C TYR A 53 -8.86 3.09 7.29
N VAL A 54 -8.06 4.13 7.50
CA VAL A 54 -6.61 4.02 7.49
C VAL A 54 -6.16 3.26 8.74
N ILE A 55 -5.41 2.19 8.54
CA ILE A 55 -4.89 1.35 9.62
C ILE A 55 -3.37 1.34 9.67
N GLY A 56 -2.70 1.86 8.67
CA GLY A 56 -1.26 1.89 8.62
C GLY A 56 -0.77 2.72 7.45
N ALA A 57 0.54 2.88 7.39
CA ALA A 57 1.16 3.66 6.34
C ALA A 57 2.50 3.06 5.94
N LEU A 58 2.85 3.20 4.67
CA LEU A 58 4.17 2.91 4.15
C LEU A 58 4.88 4.24 3.90
N SER A 59 6.12 4.34 4.36
CA SER A 59 6.95 5.53 4.19
C SER A 59 8.37 5.10 3.84
N ALA A 60 8.95 5.71 2.83
CA ALA A 60 10.28 5.33 2.36
C ALA A 60 11.37 5.49 3.43
N THR A 61 11.18 6.43 4.36
CA THR A 61 12.21 6.73 5.38
C THR A 61 11.94 6.05 6.70
N ILE A 62 10.70 5.65 6.99
CA ILE A 62 10.32 5.14 8.33
C ILE A 62 9.88 3.68 8.21
N ASN A 63 9.02 3.36 7.27
CA ASN A 63 8.36 2.06 7.22
C ASN A 63 8.06 1.66 5.77
N PRO A 64 9.10 1.31 4.98
CA PRO A 64 8.89 1.01 3.56
C PRO A 64 8.23 -0.36 3.33
N LEU A 65 8.16 -1.21 4.35
CA LEU A 65 7.54 -2.52 4.28
C LEU A 65 6.65 -2.72 5.50
N LEU A 66 5.46 -3.29 5.29
CA LEU A 66 4.52 -3.60 6.36
C LEU A 66 3.89 -4.95 6.10
N VAL A 67 3.78 -5.77 7.15
CA VAL A 67 3.15 -7.09 7.08
C VAL A 67 1.71 -6.98 7.57
N LEU A 68 0.77 -7.46 6.75
CA LEU A 68 -0.62 -7.62 7.14
C LEU A 68 -0.90 -9.09 7.41
N SER A 69 -1.40 -9.40 8.59
CA SER A 69 -1.71 -10.76 8.99
C SER A 69 -3.14 -10.95 9.48
N SER A 70 -3.92 -9.88 9.59
CA SER A 70 -5.32 -9.97 9.99
C SER A 70 -6.21 -10.24 8.79
N PRO A 71 -7.20 -11.14 8.92
CA PRO A 71 -8.18 -11.34 7.85
C PRO A 71 -8.97 -10.06 7.58
N GLY A 72 -9.33 -9.83 6.34
CA GLY A 72 -10.11 -8.67 5.94
C GLY A 72 -9.91 -8.29 4.50
N THR A 73 -10.59 -7.23 4.10
CA THR A 73 -10.48 -6.62 2.80
C THR A 73 -9.77 -5.28 2.93
N PHE A 74 -8.75 -5.07 2.12
CA PHE A 74 -7.85 -3.93 2.22
C PHE A 74 -7.65 -3.28 0.87
N ARG A 75 -7.19 -2.04 0.89
CA ARG A 75 -6.61 -1.38 -0.28
C ARG A 75 -5.46 -0.47 0.14
N VAL A 76 -4.62 -0.09 -0.81
CA VAL A 76 -3.58 0.91 -0.58
C VAL A 76 -3.89 2.15 -1.40
N THR A 77 -3.60 3.30 -0.83
CA THR A 77 -3.83 4.60 -1.48
C THR A 77 -2.54 5.41 -1.43
N ARG A 78 -2.12 5.90 -2.59
CA ARG A 78 -1.02 6.85 -2.73
C ARG A 78 -1.60 8.24 -2.91
N TYR A 79 -1.06 9.23 -2.21
CA TYR A 79 -1.39 10.63 -2.45
C TYR A 79 -0.40 11.26 -3.41
N ALA A 80 -0.83 12.30 -4.12
CA ALA A 80 0.01 12.99 -5.09
C ALA A 80 1.32 13.48 -4.44
N GLY A 81 2.42 13.36 -5.18
CA GLY A 81 3.74 13.76 -4.69
C GLY A 81 4.83 12.89 -5.27
N ALA A 82 5.68 12.35 -4.39
CA ALA A 82 6.81 11.53 -4.80
C ALA A 82 6.37 10.27 -5.54
N SER A 83 7.15 9.88 -6.54
CA SER A 83 6.87 8.71 -7.35
C SER A 83 7.02 7.43 -6.54
N CYS A 84 5.99 6.61 -6.48
CA CYS A 84 6.05 5.30 -5.87
C CYS A 84 4.86 4.44 -6.30
N GLY A 85 5.01 3.15 -6.12
CA GLY A 85 3.94 2.18 -6.22
C GLY A 85 4.00 1.25 -5.03
N VAL A 86 3.13 0.25 -4.98
CA VAL A 86 3.06 -0.73 -3.89
C VAL A 86 2.97 -2.12 -4.48
N ASP A 87 3.87 -3.00 -4.06
CA ASP A 87 3.83 -4.41 -4.40
C ASP A 87 3.48 -5.24 -3.16
N ARG A 88 3.00 -6.45 -3.38
CA ARG A 88 2.78 -7.43 -2.31
C ARG A 88 3.49 -8.74 -2.62
N VAL A 89 3.86 -9.42 -1.56
CA VAL A 89 4.45 -10.77 -1.63
C VAL A 89 3.50 -11.76 -1.01
#